data_fea7701782a0e4087f501f9eb0c0f435
#
_entry.id   fea7701782a0e4087f501f9eb0c0f435
#
_cell.length_a   1.000
_cell.length_b   1.000
_cell.length_c   1.000
_cell.angle_alpha   90.00
_cell.angle_beta   90.00
_cell.angle_gamma   90.00
#
_symmetry.space_group_name_H-M   'P 1'
#
loop_
_entity.id
_entity.type
_entity.pdbx_description
1 polymer ?
#
loop_
_entity_poly.entity_id
_entity_poly.type
_entity_poly.pdbx_seq_one_letter_code
_entity_poly.pdbx_strand_id
1 'polypeptide(L)'
;AFDADGMLLGLRDDYYANVGAPSACPGWGMAFLTGLTMPGPYAVRDIDVSMSIVTTNKPAWNAARGYGKEATAIALELGMDQAAREMGIDPIELRIRNFIKSSQFPYPSPTGLVYDSGDFEGAVRKALDAIDYDYWRKQQAEALAEGRYIGIGVAYELTPEGGALPGTMVSGWDSSSVRVAPDGSVRVLTGVTTPGTGNPTGIAQIVADELGVTVESIEVTQGDTTACPYGFGNYSGRSTIVASGSAALAAREVREKIIKIAAALLDADEADVCLHRGIVSLASDPARTIPFADVRSEERRVGKECRTVCRS
;
A
#
# COMPACT_ATOMS: atom_id res chain seq x y z
N ALA A 1 -28.71 8.26 -8.74
CA ALA A 1 -29.69 9.35 -8.66
C ALA A 1 -29.00 10.62 -8.17
N PHE A 2 -29.33 11.75 -8.78
CA PHE A 2 -28.82 13.07 -8.40
C PHE A 2 -30.00 14.01 -8.13
N ASP A 3 -29.79 15.02 -7.30
CA ASP A 3 -30.69 16.15 -7.20
C ASP A 3 -30.45 17.18 -8.31
N ALA A 4 -31.25 18.28 -8.30
CA ALA A 4 -31.14 19.33 -9.32
C ALA A 4 -29.79 20.10 -9.28
N ASP A 5 -29.10 20.09 -8.15
CA ASP A 5 -27.81 20.74 -7.95
C ASP A 5 -26.62 19.82 -8.27
N GLY A 6 -26.88 18.57 -8.69
CA GLY A 6 -25.86 17.59 -9.02
C GLY A 6 -25.28 16.87 -7.82
N MET A 7 -25.96 16.85 -6.69
CA MET A 7 -25.54 16.05 -5.53
C MET A 7 -26.00 14.60 -5.68
N LEU A 8 -25.09 13.65 -5.49
CA LEU A 8 -25.35 12.21 -5.57
C LEU A 8 -26.19 11.77 -4.36
N LEU A 9 -27.44 11.42 -4.59
CA LEU A 9 -28.38 11.00 -3.56
C LEU A 9 -28.31 9.51 -3.27
N GLY A 10 -28.10 8.70 -4.29
CA GLY A 10 -28.04 7.26 -4.15
C GLY A 10 -27.48 6.58 -5.40
N LEU A 11 -26.95 5.38 -5.19
CA LEU A 11 -26.34 4.55 -6.22
C LEU A 11 -26.96 3.16 -6.18
N ARG A 12 -27.37 2.66 -7.35
CA ARG A 12 -27.75 1.27 -7.53
C ARG A 12 -26.89 0.62 -8.58
N ASP A 13 -26.38 -0.57 -8.28
CA ASP A 13 -25.60 -1.37 -9.21
C ASP A 13 -26.05 -2.83 -9.17
N ASP A 14 -26.49 -3.34 -10.30
CA ASP A 14 -26.84 -4.75 -10.49
C ASP A 14 -25.89 -5.35 -11.53
N TYR A 15 -25.03 -6.30 -11.13
CA TYR A 15 -24.06 -6.87 -12.05
C TYR A 15 -23.92 -8.39 -11.97
N TYR A 16 -23.49 -8.96 -13.08
CA TYR A 16 -23.17 -10.37 -13.24
C TYR A 16 -21.67 -10.56 -13.44
N ALA A 17 -21.04 -11.35 -12.59
CA ALA A 17 -19.64 -11.71 -12.70
C ALA A 17 -19.49 -13.16 -13.20
N ASN A 18 -19.07 -13.32 -14.43
CA ASN A 18 -18.79 -14.62 -15.01
C ASN A 18 -17.35 -15.05 -14.69
N VAL A 19 -17.18 -15.90 -13.71
CA VAL A 19 -15.87 -16.32 -13.21
C VAL A 19 -15.28 -17.54 -13.93
N GLY A 20 -15.98 -18.05 -14.94
CA GLY A 20 -15.53 -19.25 -15.68
C GLY A 20 -15.58 -20.53 -14.85
N ALA A 21 -14.88 -21.58 -15.31
CA ALA A 21 -14.78 -22.87 -14.62
C ALA A 21 -13.50 -23.62 -14.98
N PRO A 22 -12.85 -24.37 -14.03
CA PRO A 22 -13.06 -24.28 -12.58
C PRO A 22 -12.55 -22.94 -12.04
N SER A 23 -13.25 -22.38 -11.07
CA SER A 23 -12.77 -21.15 -10.44
C SER A 23 -11.57 -21.48 -9.55
N ALA A 24 -10.38 -21.15 -10.01
CA ALA A 24 -9.20 -21.11 -9.15
C ALA A 24 -9.27 -19.90 -8.22
N CYS A 25 -8.56 -19.98 -7.10
CA CYS A 25 -8.56 -18.97 -6.03
C CYS A 25 -8.39 -17.53 -6.53
N PRO A 26 -9.13 -16.59 -6.03
CA PRO A 26 -10.59 -16.55 -5.86
C PRO A 26 -11.25 -15.61 -6.87
N GLY A 27 -11.58 -16.12 -8.06
CA GLY A 27 -12.29 -15.32 -9.08
C GLY A 27 -13.54 -14.61 -8.54
N TRP A 28 -14.27 -15.25 -7.59
CA TRP A 28 -15.37 -14.62 -6.89
C TRP A 28 -14.95 -13.40 -6.03
N GLY A 29 -13.74 -13.38 -5.52
CA GLY A 29 -13.23 -12.28 -4.71
C GLY A 29 -13.07 -10.99 -5.51
N MET A 30 -12.74 -11.08 -6.81
CA MET A 30 -12.72 -9.91 -7.70
C MET A 30 -14.11 -9.30 -7.83
N ALA A 31 -15.11 -10.15 -8.07
CA ALA A 31 -16.50 -9.70 -8.13
C ALA A 31 -16.95 -9.06 -6.81
N PHE A 32 -16.64 -9.68 -5.67
CA PHE A 32 -16.94 -9.13 -4.36
C PHE A 32 -16.30 -7.76 -4.13
N LEU A 33 -15.03 -7.57 -4.51
CA LEU A 33 -14.35 -6.28 -4.38
C LEU A 33 -14.95 -5.21 -5.28
N THR A 34 -15.44 -5.56 -6.47
CA THR A 34 -16.22 -4.63 -7.33
C THR A 34 -17.36 -3.98 -6.54
N GLY A 35 -18.22 -4.79 -5.90
CA GLY A 35 -19.34 -4.26 -5.10
C GLY A 35 -18.89 -3.51 -3.85
N LEU A 36 -17.87 -4.01 -3.16
CA LEU A 36 -17.38 -3.42 -1.93
C LEU A 36 -16.80 -2.01 -2.14
N THR A 37 -16.19 -1.77 -3.31
CA THR A 37 -15.58 -0.48 -3.65
C THR A 37 -16.48 0.43 -4.49
N MET A 38 -17.72 0.04 -4.75
CA MET A 38 -18.66 0.75 -5.63
C MET A 38 -18.86 2.24 -5.31
N PRO A 39 -18.87 2.71 -4.05
CA PRO A 39 -18.97 4.14 -3.80
C PRO A 39 -17.79 4.95 -4.34
N GLY A 40 -16.62 4.31 -4.52
CA GLY A 40 -15.41 5.02 -4.95
C GLY A 40 -15.09 6.19 -4.03
N PRO A 41 -14.65 7.33 -4.58
CA PRO A 41 -14.30 8.53 -3.82
C PRO A 41 -15.52 9.39 -3.46
N TYR A 42 -16.74 8.97 -3.79
CA TYR A 42 -17.93 9.80 -3.67
C TYR A 42 -18.65 9.63 -2.34
N ALA A 43 -19.10 10.74 -1.78
CA ALA A 43 -19.94 10.78 -0.60
C ALA A 43 -21.38 10.41 -0.98
N VAL A 44 -21.70 9.14 -0.89
CA VAL A 44 -23.06 8.61 -1.12
C VAL A 44 -23.52 7.86 0.13
N ARG A 45 -24.76 8.11 0.54
CA ARG A 45 -25.32 7.48 1.73
C ARG A 45 -26.14 6.22 1.39
N ASP A 46 -26.95 6.32 0.36
CA ASP A 46 -27.89 5.29 0.00
C ASP A 46 -27.34 4.47 -1.18
N ILE A 47 -26.99 3.21 -0.93
CA ILE A 47 -26.43 2.31 -1.93
C ILE A 47 -27.17 0.97 -1.94
N ASP A 48 -27.47 0.48 -3.14
CA ASP A 48 -28.02 -0.83 -3.39
C ASP A 48 -27.14 -1.57 -4.41
N VAL A 49 -26.40 -2.57 -3.95
CA VAL A 49 -25.49 -3.36 -4.79
C VAL A 49 -25.94 -4.80 -4.80
N SER A 50 -26.31 -5.30 -5.97
CA SER A 50 -26.70 -6.69 -6.22
C SER A 50 -25.68 -7.36 -7.13
N MET A 51 -25.09 -8.45 -6.65
CA MET A 51 -24.06 -9.20 -7.35
C MET A 51 -24.51 -10.64 -7.59
N SER A 52 -24.43 -11.07 -8.85
CA SER A 52 -24.63 -12.47 -9.25
C SER A 52 -23.34 -13.05 -9.81
N ILE A 53 -22.75 -14.00 -9.09
CA ILE A 53 -21.57 -14.74 -9.55
C ILE A 53 -22.02 -15.99 -10.29
N VAL A 54 -21.61 -16.10 -11.55
CA VAL A 54 -21.99 -17.21 -12.42
C VAL A 54 -20.76 -17.94 -12.96
N THR A 55 -20.91 -19.26 -13.09
CA THR A 55 -19.91 -20.11 -13.73
C THR A 55 -20.36 -20.47 -15.15
N THR A 56 -19.45 -20.51 -16.08
CA THR A 56 -19.69 -20.90 -17.48
C THR A 56 -18.53 -21.71 -18.02
N ASN A 57 -18.62 -22.17 -19.27
CA ASN A 57 -17.54 -22.90 -19.94
C ASN A 57 -16.37 -22.02 -20.41
N LYS A 58 -16.22 -20.81 -19.86
CA LYS A 58 -15.06 -19.97 -20.07
C LYS A 58 -13.88 -20.43 -19.20
N PRO A 59 -12.63 -20.11 -19.58
CA PRO A 59 -11.50 -20.28 -18.67
C PRO A 59 -11.73 -19.60 -17.33
N ALA A 60 -11.14 -20.15 -16.30
CA ALA A 60 -11.23 -19.59 -14.94
C ALA A 60 -10.74 -18.14 -14.91
N TRP A 61 -11.54 -17.29 -14.29
CA TRP A 61 -11.13 -15.93 -14.00
C TRP A 61 -10.01 -15.95 -12.96
N ASN A 62 -8.95 -15.18 -13.17
CA ASN A 62 -7.81 -15.13 -12.27
C ASN A 62 -7.46 -13.69 -11.93
N ALA A 63 -6.73 -13.51 -10.82
CA ALA A 63 -6.33 -12.21 -10.35
C ALA A 63 -5.51 -11.44 -11.40
N ALA A 64 -6.00 -10.26 -11.78
CA ALA A 64 -5.27 -9.27 -12.54
C ALA A 64 -5.11 -8.00 -11.69
N ARG A 65 -4.17 -7.13 -12.04
CA ARG A 65 -3.97 -5.85 -11.34
C ARG A 65 -5.27 -5.05 -11.36
N GLY A 66 -5.67 -4.50 -10.19
CA GLY A 66 -6.98 -3.91 -9.96
C GLY A 66 -7.90 -4.82 -9.15
N TYR A 67 -7.92 -6.12 -9.43
CA TYR A 67 -8.64 -7.16 -8.70
C TYR A 67 -10.14 -6.87 -8.55
N GLY A 68 -10.79 -6.41 -9.62
CA GLY A 68 -12.22 -6.08 -9.68
C GLY A 68 -12.54 -4.60 -9.43
N LYS A 69 -11.64 -3.82 -8.85
CA LYS A 69 -11.85 -2.39 -8.61
C LYS A 69 -11.88 -1.57 -9.89
N GLU A 70 -11.17 -2.03 -10.91
CA GLU A 70 -11.24 -1.47 -12.27
C GLU A 70 -12.64 -1.56 -12.88
N ALA A 71 -13.40 -2.62 -12.59
CA ALA A 71 -14.78 -2.73 -13.03
C ALA A 71 -15.68 -1.69 -12.33
N THR A 72 -15.45 -1.47 -11.04
CA THR A 72 -16.09 -0.36 -10.30
C THR A 72 -15.77 0.99 -10.93
N ALA A 73 -14.49 1.28 -11.18
CA ALA A 73 -14.08 2.54 -11.76
C ALA A 73 -14.75 2.77 -13.14
N ILE A 74 -14.80 1.74 -14.01
CA ILE A 74 -15.47 1.84 -15.30
C ILE A 74 -16.95 2.17 -15.13
N ALA A 75 -17.69 1.42 -14.32
CA ALA A 75 -19.12 1.60 -14.16
C ALA A 75 -19.47 2.97 -13.55
N LEU A 76 -18.77 3.30 -12.46
CA LEU A 76 -19.02 4.52 -11.70
C LEU A 76 -18.65 5.78 -12.48
N GLU A 77 -17.46 5.81 -13.07
CA GLU A 77 -16.95 6.99 -13.76
C GLU A 77 -17.64 7.26 -15.09
N LEU A 78 -18.04 6.22 -15.83
CA LEU A 78 -18.89 6.39 -17.00
C LEU A 78 -20.30 6.88 -16.62
N GLY A 79 -20.83 6.41 -15.48
CA GLY A 79 -22.08 6.90 -14.93
C GLY A 79 -22.01 8.38 -14.53
N MET A 80 -20.92 8.81 -13.93
CA MET A 80 -20.67 10.22 -13.61
C MET A 80 -20.57 11.09 -14.87
N ASP A 81 -19.88 10.62 -15.89
CA ASP A 81 -19.79 11.33 -17.18
C ASP A 81 -21.14 11.45 -17.89
N GLN A 82 -21.95 10.40 -17.84
CA GLN A 82 -23.28 10.44 -18.42
C GLN A 82 -24.19 11.42 -17.68
N ALA A 83 -24.19 11.37 -16.35
CA ALA A 83 -24.97 12.28 -15.53
C ALA A 83 -24.55 13.74 -15.78
N ALA A 84 -23.24 14.02 -15.85
CA ALA A 84 -22.73 15.34 -16.13
C ALA A 84 -23.23 15.89 -17.47
N ARG A 85 -23.22 15.06 -18.53
CA ARG A 85 -23.75 15.42 -19.84
C ARG A 85 -25.25 15.71 -19.81
N GLU A 86 -26.03 14.87 -19.16
CA GLU A 86 -27.49 15.04 -19.06
C GLU A 86 -27.90 16.26 -18.26
N MET A 87 -27.11 16.61 -17.23
CA MET A 87 -27.33 17.79 -16.39
C MET A 87 -26.72 19.07 -16.97
N GLY A 88 -25.89 19.00 -18.00
CA GLY A 88 -25.17 20.13 -18.57
C GLY A 88 -24.10 20.69 -17.60
N ILE A 89 -23.56 19.87 -16.71
CA ILE A 89 -22.51 20.21 -15.75
C ILE A 89 -21.17 19.69 -16.30
N ASP A 90 -20.08 20.43 -16.05
CA ASP A 90 -18.74 19.91 -16.38
C ASP A 90 -18.48 18.60 -15.62
N PRO A 91 -17.94 17.56 -16.29
CA PRO A 91 -17.72 16.26 -15.64
C PRO A 91 -16.81 16.32 -14.41
N ILE A 92 -15.85 17.24 -14.39
CA ILE A 92 -14.95 17.42 -13.25
C ILE A 92 -15.69 18.12 -12.10
N GLU A 93 -16.44 19.14 -12.43
CA GLU A 93 -17.22 19.87 -11.43
C GLU A 93 -18.23 18.97 -10.73
N LEU A 94 -18.91 18.08 -11.47
CA LEU A 94 -19.83 17.10 -10.88
C LEU A 94 -19.10 16.16 -9.90
N ARG A 95 -17.89 15.72 -10.24
CA ARG A 95 -17.07 14.88 -9.36
C ARG A 95 -16.66 15.62 -8.09
N ILE A 96 -16.13 16.84 -8.23
CA ILE A 96 -15.68 17.66 -7.09
C ILE A 96 -16.80 17.93 -6.10
N ARG A 97 -18.02 18.20 -6.59
CA ARG A 97 -19.20 18.37 -5.71
C ARG A 97 -19.46 17.15 -4.83
N ASN A 98 -19.23 15.96 -5.38
CA ASN A 98 -19.60 14.70 -4.76
C ASN A 98 -18.44 13.99 -4.05
N PHE A 99 -17.21 14.47 -4.14
CA PHE A 99 -16.10 13.86 -3.43
C PHE A 99 -16.26 13.93 -1.91
N ILE A 100 -15.87 12.86 -1.24
CA ILE A 100 -15.61 12.86 0.20
C ILE A 100 -14.57 13.93 0.49
N LYS A 101 -14.86 14.86 1.37
CA LYS A 101 -13.97 15.98 1.71
C LYS A 101 -12.93 15.55 2.74
N SER A 102 -11.74 16.15 2.70
CA SER A 102 -10.64 15.83 3.62
C SER A 102 -11.03 15.96 5.10
N SER A 103 -11.99 16.84 5.42
CA SER A 103 -12.52 17.00 6.77
C SER A 103 -13.46 15.89 7.25
N GLN A 104 -13.86 14.97 6.36
CA GLN A 104 -14.78 13.87 6.66
C GLN A 104 -14.06 12.57 7.03
N PHE A 105 -12.72 12.52 6.90
CA PHE A 105 -11.95 11.34 7.26
C PHE A 105 -11.74 11.24 8.78
N PRO A 106 -11.72 10.02 9.34
CA PRO A 106 -11.97 8.74 8.68
C PRO A 106 -13.43 8.62 8.23
N TYR A 107 -13.66 8.23 6.95
CA TYR A 107 -14.99 8.15 6.35
C TYR A 107 -15.48 6.69 6.31
N PRO A 108 -16.57 6.36 7.02
CA PRO A 108 -17.20 5.05 6.95
C PRO A 108 -18.03 4.95 5.67
N SER A 109 -17.57 4.13 4.72
CA SER A 109 -18.32 3.84 3.50
C SER A 109 -19.58 3.00 3.83
N PRO A 110 -20.70 3.21 3.14
CA PRO A 110 -21.89 2.41 3.33
C PRO A 110 -21.71 0.93 3.00
N THR A 111 -20.65 0.55 2.27
CA THR A 111 -20.27 -0.84 1.99
C THR A 111 -19.44 -1.49 3.10
N GLY A 112 -19.13 -0.76 4.18
CA GLY A 112 -18.39 -1.27 5.34
C GLY A 112 -16.88 -1.03 5.30
N LEU A 113 -16.34 -0.40 4.26
CA LEU A 113 -14.96 0.08 4.25
C LEU A 113 -14.83 1.36 5.08
N VAL A 114 -13.66 1.55 5.68
CA VAL A 114 -13.30 2.82 6.33
C VAL A 114 -12.13 3.42 5.55
N TYR A 115 -12.34 4.59 4.96
CA TYR A 115 -11.27 5.35 4.33
C TYR A 115 -10.60 6.20 5.40
N ASP A 116 -9.30 6.02 5.58
CA ASP A 116 -8.55 6.62 6.68
C ASP A 116 -8.15 8.07 6.43
N SER A 117 -7.83 8.40 5.20
CA SER A 117 -7.32 9.71 4.80
C SER A 117 -7.48 9.93 3.29
N GLY A 118 -7.37 11.17 2.85
CA GLY A 118 -7.36 11.51 1.43
C GLY A 118 -7.57 12.99 1.16
N ASP A 119 -7.17 13.40 -0.04
CA ASP A 119 -7.47 14.69 -0.65
C ASP A 119 -7.83 14.46 -2.12
N PHE A 120 -9.07 14.02 -2.34
CA PHE A 120 -9.54 13.63 -3.67
C PHE A 120 -9.65 14.84 -4.61
N GLU A 121 -10.12 15.97 -4.09
CA GLU A 121 -10.19 17.21 -4.86
C GLU A 121 -8.79 17.73 -5.22
N GLY A 122 -7.86 17.77 -4.26
CA GLY A 122 -6.48 18.19 -4.51
C GLY A 122 -5.77 17.31 -5.54
N ALA A 123 -6.02 15.99 -5.50
CA ALA A 123 -5.45 15.06 -6.48
C ALA A 123 -5.96 15.33 -7.91
N VAL A 124 -7.28 15.51 -8.08
CA VAL A 124 -7.85 15.79 -9.40
C VAL A 124 -7.40 17.16 -9.92
N ARG A 125 -7.35 18.19 -9.09
CA ARG A 125 -6.88 19.51 -9.50
C ARG A 125 -5.43 19.46 -10.02
N LYS A 126 -4.54 18.76 -9.33
CA LYS A 126 -3.15 18.55 -9.81
C LYS A 126 -3.09 17.84 -11.16
N ALA A 127 -3.97 16.86 -11.40
CA ALA A 127 -4.05 16.17 -12.68
C ALA A 127 -4.54 17.10 -13.78
N LEU A 128 -5.54 17.94 -13.51
CA LEU A 128 -6.07 18.93 -14.45
C LEU A 128 -5.03 19.99 -14.83
N ASP A 129 -4.30 20.49 -13.83
CA ASP A 129 -3.20 21.44 -14.06
C ASP A 129 -2.10 20.82 -14.93
N ALA A 130 -1.75 19.55 -14.67
CA ALA A 130 -0.70 18.85 -15.40
C ALA A 130 -1.00 18.64 -16.90
N ILE A 131 -2.28 18.51 -17.26
CA ILE A 131 -2.70 18.36 -18.66
C ILE A 131 -3.14 19.67 -19.32
N ASP A 132 -3.24 20.78 -18.58
CA ASP A 132 -3.85 22.02 -19.03
C ASP A 132 -5.30 21.80 -19.52
N TYR A 133 -6.15 21.34 -18.57
CA TYR A 133 -7.51 20.91 -18.89
C TYR A 133 -8.33 21.95 -19.61
N ASP A 134 -8.27 23.21 -19.20
CA ASP A 134 -9.04 24.32 -19.79
C ASP A 134 -8.65 24.57 -21.24
N TYR A 135 -7.35 24.49 -21.55
CA TYR A 135 -6.85 24.54 -22.92
C TYR A 135 -7.46 23.42 -23.76
N TRP A 136 -7.41 22.18 -23.26
CA TRP A 136 -7.93 21.04 -24.01
C TRP A 136 -9.44 21.07 -24.17
N ARG A 137 -10.20 21.58 -23.20
CA ARG A 137 -11.65 21.80 -23.34
C ARG A 137 -11.95 22.79 -24.47
N LYS A 138 -11.18 23.87 -24.58
CA LYS A 138 -11.29 24.81 -25.67
C LYS A 138 -10.95 24.16 -27.02
N GLN A 139 -9.83 23.44 -27.11
CA GLN A 139 -9.43 22.73 -28.31
C GLN A 139 -10.46 21.67 -28.74
N GLN A 140 -11.10 21.01 -27.81
CA GLN A 140 -12.19 20.05 -28.07
C GLN A 140 -13.38 20.74 -28.76
N ALA A 141 -13.79 21.90 -28.26
CA ALA A 141 -14.90 22.67 -28.83
C ALA A 141 -14.55 23.20 -30.24
N GLU A 142 -13.36 23.74 -30.43
CA GLU A 142 -12.86 24.22 -31.73
C GLU A 142 -12.76 23.08 -32.74
N ALA A 143 -12.18 21.95 -32.37
CA ALA A 143 -12.08 20.78 -33.23
C ALA A 143 -13.45 20.21 -33.66
N LEU A 144 -14.42 20.19 -32.71
CA LEU A 144 -15.77 19.72 -33.02
C LEU A 144 -16.45 20.61 -34.06
N ALA A 145 -16.26 21.93 -34.02
CA ALA A 145 -16.77 22.86 -35.04
C ALA A 145 -16.20 22.61 -36.43
N GLU A 146 -15.00 22.01 -36.51
CA GLU A 146 -14.33 21.62 -37.74
C GLU A 146 -14.61 20.15 -38.14
N GLY A 147 -15.49 19.45 -37.46
CA GLY A 147 -15.80 18.03 -37.68
C GLY A 147 -14.73 17.06 -37.17
N ARG A 148 -13.79 17.50 -36.35
CA ARG A 148 -12.79 16.65 -35.68
C ARG A 148 -13.21 16.36 -34.24
N TYR A 149 -12.91 15.18 -33.76
CA TYR A 149 -13.29 14.73 -32.43
C TYR A 149 -12.04 14.56 -31.55
N ILE A 150 -12.00 15.26 -30.41
CA ILE A 150 -11.01 15.11 -29.37
C ILE A 150 -11.71 14.52 -28.15
N GLY A 151 -11.23 13.37 -27.66
CA GLY A 151 -11.71 12.75 -26.44
C GLY A 151 -10.91 13.22 -25.22
N ILE A 152 -11.62 13.58 -24.15
CA ILE A 152 -11.03 13.83 -22.83
C ILE A 152 -11.73 12.88 -21.86
N GLY A 153 -10.97 12.00 -21.23
CA GLY A 153 -11.47 11.06 -20.23
C GLY A 153 -10.88 11.34 -18.87
N VAL A 154 -11.71 11.21 -17.83
CA VAL A 154 -11.30 11.29 -16.43
C VAL A 154 -11.86 10.08 -15.71
N ALA A 155 -11.01 9.43 -14.94
CA ALA A 155 -11.43 8.38 -14.03
C ALA A 155 -10.72 8.55 -12.69
N TYR A 156 -11.44 8.29 -11.62
CA TYR A 156 -10.88 8.28 -10.29
C TYR A 156 -11.06 6.88 -9.69
N GLU A 157 -9.97 6.18 -9.48
CA GLU A 157 -9.98 4.86 -8.83
C GLU A 157 -9.58 4.98 -7.37
N LEU A 158 -10.41 4.49 -6.47
CA LEU A 158 -10.07 4.33 -5.06
C LEU A 158 -9.76 2.87 -4.79
N THR A 159 -8.51 2.60 -4.43
CA THR A 159 -8.00 1.25 -4.21
C THR A 159 -7.69 1.06 -2.74
N PRO A 160 -8.55 0.39 -1.96
CA PRO A 160 -8.22 0.02 -0.58
C PRO A 160 -7.12 -1.03 -0.60
N GLU A 161 -6.01 -0.75 0.10
CA GLU A 161 -4.82 -1.59 0.10
C GLU A 161 -4.34 -1.89 1.53
N GLY A 162 -3.78 -3.09 1.72
CA GLY A 162 -3.04 -3.47 2.92
C GLY A 162 -3.82 -3.55 4.23
N GLY A 163 -5.07 -3.14 4.23
CA GLY A 163 -5.92 -3.17 5.42
C GLY A 163 -6.48 -4.55 5.72
N ALA A 164 -6.86 -4.76 6.97
CA ALA A 164 -7.66 -5.89 7.36
C ALA A 164 -9.08 -5.67 6.85
N LEU A 165 -9.53 -6.50 5.90
CA LEU A 165 -10.95 -6.62 5.62
C LEU A 165 -11.55 -7.52 6.71
N PRO A 166 -12.39 -6.99 7.62
CA PRO A 166 -12.94 -7.77 8.72
C PRO A 166 -13.61 -9.06 8.23
N GLY A 167 -13.27 -10.17 8.85
CA GLY A 167 -13.84 -11.47 8.51
C GLY A 167 -13.26 -12.13 7.25
N THR A 168 -12.21 -11.58 6.65
CA THR A 168 -11.54 -12.18 5.50
C THR A 168 -10.09 -12.56 5.81
N MET A 169 -9.55 -13.57 5.10
CA MET A 169 -8.12 -13.91 5.17
C MET A 169 -7.23 -12.94 4.38
N VAL A 170 -7.79 -11.87 3.82
CA VAL A 170 -7.10 -10.97 2.88
C VAL A 170 -6.01 -10.14 3.58
N SER A 171 -6.16 -9.84 4.86
CA SER A 171 -5.14 -9.13 5.63
C SER A 171 -3.89 -9.99 5.87
N GLY A 172 -4.07 -11.29 6.11
CA GLY A 172 -2.99 -12.21 6.37
C GLY A 172 -2.01 -11.73 7.45
N TRP A 173 -0.94 -12.45 7.59
CA TRP A 173 0.23 -12.09 8.39
C TRP A 173 1.49 -12.39 7.58
N ASP A 174 2.63 -11.89 8.01
CA ASP A 174 3.91 -12.20 7.41
C ASP A 174 4.98 -12.30 8.48
N SER A 175 6.08 -12.93 8.13
CA SER A 175 7.21 -13.13 9.03
C SER A 175 8.50 -12.72 8.35
N SER A 176 9.39 -12.14 9.14
CA SER A 176 10.74 -11.79 8.71
C SER A 176 11.75 -12.11 9.80
N SER A 177 12.99 -12.40 9.41
CA SER A 177 14.12 -12.57 10.31
C SER A 177 15.24 -11.64 9.86
N VAL A 178 15.80 -10.87 10.79
CA VAL A 178 16.92 -9.98 10.56
C VAL A 178 18.15 -10.49 11.30
N ARG A 179 19.27 -10.63 10.60
CA ARG A 179 20.54 -11.09 11.15
C ARG A 179 21.66 -10.12 10.75
N VAL A 180 22.50 -9.77 11.69
CA VAL A 180 23.73 -9.02 11.45
C VAL A 180 24.90 -9.99 11.48
N ALA A 181 25.69 -10.03 10.42
CA ALA A 181 26.88 -10.84 10.32
C ALA A 181 28.09 -10.17 11.01
N PRO A 182 29.16 -10.92 11.33
CA PRO A 182 30.35 -10.36 11.99
C PRO A 182 31.09 -9.28 11.18
N ASP A 183 30.89 -9.22 9.87
CA ASP A 183 31.43 -8.19 8.98
C ASP A 183 30.54 -6.93 8.89
N GLY A 184 29.43 -6.90 9.63
CA GLY A 184 28.47 -5.81 9.63
C GLY A 184 27.42 -5.89 8.52
N SER A 185 27.49 -6.88 7.63
CA SER A 185 26.42 -7.09 6.63
C SER A 185 25.13 -7.57 7.30
N VAL A 186 24.00 -7.15 6.74
CA VAL A 186 22.68 -7.49 7.26
C VAL A 186 21.96 -8.41 6.29
N ARG A 187 21.47 -9.53 6.79
CA ARG A 187 20.62 -10.43 6.00
C ARG A 187 19.20 -10.42 6.53
N VAL A 188 18.25 -10.20 5.63
CA VAL A 188 16.82 -10.29 5.90
C VAL A 188 16.26 -11.50 5.19
N LEU A 189 15.60 -12.38 5.93
CA LEU A 189 14.83 -13.50 5.38
C LEU A 189 13.35 -13.14 5.53
N THR A 190 12.58 -13.18 4.44
CA THR A 190 11.16 -12.81 4.45
C THR A 190 10.29 -13.87 3.80
N GLY A 191 9.07 -14.02 4.31
CA GLY A 191 8.06 -14.91 3.74
C GLY A 191 7.39 -14.39 2.47
N VAL A 192 7.55 -13.10 2.14
CA VAL A 192 7.01 -12.53 0.92
C VAL A 192 7.94 -12.79 -0.26
N THR A 193 7.35 -13.03 -1.45
CA THR A 193 8.09 -13.15 -2.72
C THR A 193 7.72 -12.04 -3.67
N THR A 194 8.65 -11.63 -4.54
CA THR A 194 8.38 -10.57 -5.52
C THR A 194 8.10 -11.15 -6.92
N PRO A 195 7.02 -10.72 -7.58
CA PRO A 195 6.82 -10.95 -9.01
C PRO A 195 7.42 -9.84 -9.89
N GLY A 196 8.33 -9.02 -9.37
CA GLY A 196 8.92 -7.88 -10.06
C GLY A 196 8.55 -6.51 -9.47
N THR A 197 7.88 -6.48 -8.31
CA THR A 197 7.37 -5.25 -7.66
C THR A 197 8.40 -4.52 -6.79
N GLY A 198 9.67 -4.96 -6.76
CA GLY A 198 10.74 -4.28 -6.02
C GLY A 198 10.71 -4.49 -4.51
N ASN A 199 9.99 -5.48 -4.00
CA ASN A 199 9.88 -5.74 -2.56
C ASN A 199 11.24 -5.87 -1.84
N PRO A 200 12.27 -6.55 -2.42
CA PRO A 200 13.57 -6.61 -1.75
C PRO A 200 14.17 -5.24 -1.46
N THR A 201 14.08 -4.32 -2.42
CA THR A 201 14.58 -2.94 -2.25
C THR A 201 13.79 -2.20 -1.15
N GLY A 202 12.45 -2.27 -1.18
CA GLY A 202 11.63 -1.62 -0.17
C GLY A 202 11.87 -2.15 1.25
N ILE A 203 12.03 -3.48 1.40
CA ILE A 203 12.36 -4.10 2.68
C ILE A 203 13.77 -3.68 3.14
N ALA A 204 14.75 -3.66 2.22
CA ALA A 204 16.10 -3.24 2.54
C ALA A 204 16.14 -1.77 3.01
N GLN A 205 15.39 -0.87 2.37
CA GLN A 205 15.29 0.53 2.79
C GLN A 205 14.75 0.66 4.23
N ILE A 206 13.67 -0.03 4.54
CA ILE A 206 13.05 0.01 5.87
C ILE A 206 14.00 -0.54 6.94
N VAL A 207 14.67 -1.65 6.67
CA VAL A 207 15.64 -2.23 7.61
C VAL A 207 16.88 -1.35 7.76
N ALA A 208 17.32 -0.69 6.67
CA ALA A 208 18.42 0.28 6.69
C ALA A 208 18.09 1.46 7.61
N ASP A 209 16.90 2.02 7.49
CA ASP A 209 16.45 3.13 8.32
C ASP A 209 16.36 2.74 9.81
N GLU A 210 15.81 1.55 10.10
CA GLU A 210 15.71 1.06 11.48
C GLU A 210 17.08 0.77 12.11
N LEU A 211 18.03 0.21 11.37
CA LEU A 211 19.37 -0.13 11.89
C LEU A 211 20.39 0.99 11.76
N GLY A 212 20.09 2.06 11.01
CA GLY A 212 21.03 3.14 10.73
C GLY A 212 22.22 2.68 9.88
N VAL A 213 22.02 1.77 8.93
CA VAL A 213 23.03 1.27 7.98
C VAL A 213 22.70 1.70 6.56
N THR A 214 23.58 1.43 5.59
CA THR A 214 23.28 1.71 4.18
C THR A 214 22.46 0.57 3.55
N VAL A 215 21.64 0.89 2.55
CA VAL A 215 20.79 -0.11 1.84
C VAL A 215 21.67 -1.17 1.19
N GLU A 216 22.87 -0.80 0.69
CA GLU A 216 23.81 -1.69 0.03
C GLU A 216 24.40 -2.76 0.96
N SER A 217 24.36 -2.53 2.28
CA SER A 217 24.80 -3.50 3.28
C SER A 217 23.76 -4.58 3.58
N ILE A 218 22.57 -4.50 2.99
CA ILE A 218 21.45 -5.38 3.27
C ILE A 218 21.18 -6.33 2.12
N GLU A 219 21.23 -7.63 2.41
CA GLU A 219 20.80 -8.70 1.52
C GLU A 219 19.40 -9.18 1.92
N VAL A 220 18.44 -9.13 1.01
CA VAL A 220 17.09 -9.67 1.21
C VAL A 220 16.93 -10.98 0.46
N THR A 221 16.74 -12.07 1.20
CA THR A 221 16.47 -13.41 0.67
C THR A 221 14.98 -13.70 0.77
N GLN A 222 14.41 -14.18 -0.33
CA GLN A 222 13.00 -14.56 -0.43
C GLN A 222 12.80 -15.75 -1.37
N GLY A 223 11.67 -16.46 -1.25
CA GLY A 223 11.34 -17.57 -2.13
C GLY A 223 12.10 -18.87 -1.86
N ASP A 224 12.97 -18.92 -0.86
CA ASP A 224 13.64 -20.14 -0.40
C ASP A 224 12.84 -20.75 0.77
N THR A 225 12.11 -21.82 0.49
CA THR A 225 11.26 -22.48 1.49
C THR A 225 12.04 -23.19 2.60
N THR A 226 13.35 -23.34 2.46
CA THR A 226 14.22 -23.90 3.49
C THR A 226 14.72 -22.83 4.46
N ALA A 227 15.07 -21.66 3.94
CA ALA A 227 15.69 -20.57 4.71
C ALA A 227 14.68 -19.53 5.19
N CYS A 228 13.68 -19.18 4.35
CA CYS A 228 12.74 -18.12 4.63
C CYS A 228 11.61 -18.58 5.56
N PRO A 229 11.14 -17.71 6.45
CA PRO A 229 9.97 -18.00 7.26
C PRO A 229 8.71 -18.09 6.39
N TYR A 230 7.65 -18.67 6.92
CA TYR A 230 6.36 -18.72 6.24
C TYR A 230 5.76 -17.32 6.06
N GLY A 231 5.15 -17.09 4.91
CA GLY A 231 4.44 -15.85 4.58
C GLY A 231 3.14 -16.14 3.84
N PHE A 232 2.27 -15.14 3.77
CA PHE A 232 0.94 -15.28 3.17
C PHE A 232 0.93 -14.95 1.65
N GLY A 233 2.05 -14.57 1.08
CA GLY A 233 2.21 -14.27 -0.35
C GLY A 233 2.16 -12.78 -0.69
N ASN A 234 2.45 -12.47 -1.95
CA ASN A 234 2.50 -11.11 -2.46
C ASN A 234 1.27 -10.78 -3.30
N TYR A 235 0.43 -9.89 -2.81
CA TYR A 235 -0.72 -9.32 -3.50
C TYR A 235 -1.17 -8.03 -2.80
N SER A 236 -1.89 -7.14 -3.50
CA SER A 236 -2.34 -5.85 -2.94
C SER A 236 -1.16 -5.03 -2.39
N GLY A 237 -1.39 -4.06 -1.51
CA GLY A 237 -0.37 -3.31 -0.78
C GLY A 237 0.24 -4.05 0.42
N ARG A 238 -0.21 -5.25 0.77
CA ARG A 238 0.20 -5.98 1.97
C ARG A 238 1.69 -6.29 2.07
N SER A 239 2.37 -6.45 0.94
CA SER A 239 3.82 -6.71 0.94
C SER A 239 4.61 -5.54 1.54
N THR A 240 4.18 -4.31 1.29
CA THR A 240 4.79 -3.13 1.92
C THR A 240 4.30 -2.95 3.36
N ILE A 241 3.01 -3.12 3.62
CA ILE A 241 2.43 -2.82 4.94
C ILE A 241 2.74 -3.95 5.94
N VAL A 242 2.44 -5.19 5.58
CA VAL A 242 2.51 -6.33 6.51
C VAL A 242 3.91 -6.96 6.51
N ALA A 243 4.47 -7.28 5.33
CA ALA A 243 5.77 -7.93 5.26
C ALA A 243 6.92 -6.99 5.65
N SER A 244 6.92 -5.74 5.14
CA SER A 244 7.93 -4.77 5.58
C SER A 244 7.73 -4.37 7.04
N GLY A 245 6.49 -4.35 7.53
CA GLY A 245 6.21 -4.17 8.97
C GLY A 245 6.82 -5.27 9.82
N SER A 246 6.74 -6.55 9.41
CA SER A 246 7.40 -7.66 10.12
C SER A 246 8.93 -7.52 10.11
N ALA A 247 9.51 -7.05 9.00
CA ALA A 247 10.95 -6.79 8.92
C ALA A 247 11.38 -5.62 9.80
N ALA A 248 10.59 -4.55 9.85
CA ALA A 248 10.83 -3.41 10.75
C ALA A 248 10.83 -3.83 12.21
N LEU A 249 9.85 -4.62 12.65
CA LEU A 249 9.78 -5.14 14.02
C LEU A 249 11.01 -5.99 14.36
N ALA A 250 11.38 -6.91 13.48
CA ALA A 250 12.59 -7.73 13.68
C ALA A 250 13.88 -6.88 13.70
N ALA A 251 13.96 -5.84 12.88
CA ALA A 251 15.09 -4.91 12.88
C ALA A 251 15.16 -4.09 14.18
N ARG A 252 14.04 -3.66 14.74
CA ARG A 252 13.99 -2.95 16.03
C ARG A 252 14.51 -3.80 17.17
N GLU A 253 14.14 -5.08 17.24
CA GLU A 253 14.68 -6.00 18.24
C GLU A 253 16.21 -6.15 18.12
N VAL A 254 16.74 -6.19 16.91
CA VAL A 254 18.18 -6.20 16.66
C VAL A 254 18.82 -4.88 17.06
N ARG A 255 18.19 -3.75 16.70
CA ARG A 255 18.64 -2.41 17.05
C ARG A 255 18.79 -2.23 18.58
N GLU A 256 17.81 -2.67 19.34
CA GLU A 256 17.85 -2.60 20.81
C GLU A 256 19.07 -3.34 21.37
N LYS A 257 19.39 -4.51 20.85
CA LYS A 257 20.59 -5.28 21.24
C LYS A 257 21.87 -4.53 20.88
N ILE A 258 21.94 -3.94 19.68
CA ILE A 258 23.08 -3.16 19.22
C ILE A 258 23.30 -1.92 20.11
N ILE A 259 22.23 -1.21 20.45
CA ILE A 259 22.30 -0.04 21.35
C ILE A 259 22.88 -0.43 22.71
N LYS A 260 22.39 -1.52 23.31
CA LYS A 260 22.89 -2.00 24.61
C LYS A 260 24.38 -2.34 24.57
N ILE A 261 24.84 -3.03 23.53
CA ILE A 261 26.24 -3.39 23.36
C ILE A 261 27.08 -2.12 23.13
N ALA A 262 26.62 -1.23 22.27
CA ALA A 262 27.32 0.01 21.95
C ALA A 262 27.44 0.94 23.19
N ALA A 263 26.38 1.06 24.00
CA ALA A 263 26.40 1.82 25.24
C ALA A 263 27.47 1.30 26.20
N ALA A 264 27.57 -0.02 26.36
CA ALA A 264 28.61 -0.64 27.19
C ALA A 264 30.02 -0.42 26.62
N LEU A 265 30.22 -0.49 25.31
CA LEU A 265 31.52 -0.25 24.66
C LEU A 265 31.95 1.21 24.72
N LEU A 266 30.98 2.12 24.67
CA LEU A 266 31.23 3.57 24.70
C LEU A 266 31.15 4.14 26.13
N ASP A 267 30.91 3.31 27.17
CA ASP A 267 30.68 3.75 28.54
C ASP A 267 29.73 4.97 28.59
N ALA A 268 28.48 4.73 28.11
CA ALA A 268 27.46 5.75 27.93
C ALA A 268 26.06 5.17 28.18
N ASP A 269 25.07 6.03 28.33
CA ASP A 269 23.68 5.63 28.44
C ASP A 269 23.12 5.16 27.08
N GLU A 270 22.24 4.15 27.08
CA GLU A 270 21.55 3.66 25.86
C GLU A 270 20.82 4.78 25.11
N ALA A 271 20.24 5.75 25.85
CA ALA A 271 19.54 6.90 25.28
C ALA A 271 20.45 7.89 24.52
N ASP A 272 21.75 7.87 24.77
CA ASP A 272 22.72 8.70 24.09
C ASP A 272 23.29 8.08 22.80
N VAL A 273 23.02 6.79 22.56
CA VAL A 273 23.53 6.06 21.40
C VAL A 273 22.74 6.38 20.14
N CYS A 274 23.45 6.81 19.11
CA CYS A 274 22.91 7.09 17.76
C CYS A 274 23.48 6.11 16.74
N LEU A 275 22.60 5.62 15.84
CA LEU A 275 22.97 4.77 14.70
C LEU A 275 22.73 5.54 13.41
N HIS A 276 23.78 5.78 12.62
CA HIS A 276 23.64 6.48 11.35
C HIS A 276 24.69 6.03 10.33
N ARG A 277 24.22 5.59 9.16
CA ARG A 277 25.04 5.16 8.00
C ARG A 277 26.18 4.21 8.35
N GLY A 278 25.92 3.23 9.20
CA GLY A 278 26.90 2.23 9.58
C GLY A 278 27.91 2.69 10.63
N ILE A 279 27.65 3.83 11.27
CA ILE A 279 28.42 4.38 12.37
C ILE A 279 27.52 4.45 13.61
N VAL A 280 28.08 4.05 14.72
CA VAL A 280 27.51 4.25 16.07
C VAL A 280 28.24 5.41 16.71
N SER A 281 27.50 6.37 17.24
CA SER A 281 28.05 7.57 17.89
C SER A 281 27.23 7.92 19.15
N LEU A 282 27.68 8.91 19.91
CA LEU A 282 26.91 9.48 21.01
C LEU A 282 26.29 10.81 20.58
N ALA A 283 25.05 11.07 20.96
CA ALA A 283 24.41 12.36 20.72
C ALA A 283 25.12 13.49 21.48
N SER A 284 25.58 13.21 22.71
CA SER A 284 26.34 14.14 23.56
C SER A 284 27.76 14.42 23.07
N ASP A 285 28.38 13.47 22.35
CA ASP A 285 29.74 13.59 21.79
C ASP A 285 29.84 12.86 20.44
N PRO A 286 29.44 13.50 19.33
CA PRO A 286 29.45 12.88 18.01
C PRO A 286 30.84 12.45 17.49
N ALA A 287 31.92 12.88 18.14
CA ALA A 287 33.29 12.46 17.79
C ALA A 287 33.63 11.06 18.34
N ARG A 288 32.93 10.63 19.39
CA ARG A 288 33.04 9.25 19.92
C ARG A 288 32.25 8.29 19.06
N THR A 289 32.93 7.61 18.19
CA THR A 289 32.31 6.72 17.22
C THR A 289 32.93 5.33 17.21
N ILE A 290 32.13 4.33 16.87
CA ILE A 290 32.58 2.98 16.53
C ILE A 290 31.84 2.53 15.24
N PRO A 291 32.50 1.79 14.35
CA PRO A 291 31.83 1.18 13.21
C PRO A 291 30.74 0.21 13.67
N PHE A 292 29.63 0.15 12.96
CA PHE A 292 28.55 -0.79 13.23
C PHE A 292 29.03 -2.24 13.28
N ALA A 293 29.95 -2.61 12.38
CA ALA A 293 30.55 -3.95 12.34
C ALA A 293 31.30 -4.30 13.63
N ASP A 294 31.95 -3.32 14.27
CA ASP A 294 32.75 -3.55 15.48
C ASP A 294 31.88 -3.81 16.72
N VAL A 295 30.68 -3.23 16.78
CA VAL A 295 29.71 -3.51 17.86
C VAL A 295 29.40 -5.02 17.88
N ARG A 296 29.27 -5.65 16.74
CA ARG A 296 28.98 -7.09 16.63
C ARG A 296 30.22 -7.94 16.93
N SER A 297 31.39 -7.53 16.52
CA SER A 297 32.64 -8.29 16.76
C SER A 297 33.03 -8.34 18.23
N GLU A 298 32.75 -7.28 18.98
CA GLU A 298 33.05 -7.21 20.42
C GLU A 298 32.10 -8.07 21.26
N GLU A 299 30.90 -8.40 20.78
CA GLU A 299 30.01 -9.40 21.42
C GLU A 299 30.73 -10.74 21.65
N ARG A 300 31.72 -11.08 20.80
CA ARG A 300 32.59 -12.27 20.98
C ARG A 300 33.60 -12.11 22.10
N ARG A 301 34.03 -10.90 22.42
CA ARG A 301 35.02 -10.61 23.48
C ARG A 301 34.38 -10.51 24.86
N VAL A 302 33.20 -9.93 24.93
CA VAL A 302 32.39 -9.85 26.15
C VAL A 302 31.77 -11.21 26.51
N GLY A 303 31.62 -12.11 25.55
CA GLY A 303 30.97 -13.42 25.71
C GLY A 303 31.65 -14.44 26.64
N LYS A 304 32.77 -14.09 27.31
CA LYS A 304 33.27 -14.94 28.41
C LYS A 304 32.52 -14.75 29.71
N GLU A 305 31.86 -13.59 29.91
CA GLU A 305 31.05 -13.32 31.11
C GLU A 305 29.54 -13.50 30.89
N CYS A 306 29.06 -13.49 29.65
CA CYS A 306 27.65 -13.62 29.29
C CYS A 306 27.12 -15.06 29.20
N ARG A 307 27.85 -16.09 29.67
CA ARG A 307 27.36 -17.48 29.70
C ARG A 307 26.12 -17.69 30.59
N THR A 308 25.72 -16.70 31.36
CA THR A 308 24.61 -16.79 32.33
C THR A 308 23.30 -16.21 31.81
N VAL A 309 23.28 -15.41 30.74
CA VAL A 309 22.07 -14.70 30.27
C VAL A 309 21.47 -15.31 28.98
N CYS A 310 22.17 -16.16 28.26
CA CYS A 310 21.68 -16.79 27.04
C CYS A 310 21.09 -18.21 27.22
N ARG A 311 20.64 -18.55 28.43
CA ARG A 311 19.88 -19.78 28.69
C ARG A 311 18.56 -19.43 29.38
N SER A 312 17.63 -18.87 28.63
CA SER A 312 16.20 -18.93 28.97
C SER A 312 15.40 -18.68 27.69
#